data_cc9e0ce75afef23d966f591dfdf2a1bc
#
_entry.id   cc9e0ce75afef23d966f591dfdf2a1bc
#
_cell.length_a   1.000
_cell.length_b   1.000
_cell.length_c   1.000
_cell.angle_alpha   90.00
_cell.angle_beta   90.00
_cell.angle_gamma   90.00
#
_symmetry.space_group_name_H-M   'P 1'
#
loop_
_entity.id
_entity.type
_entity.pdbx_description
1 polymer ?
#
loop_
_entity_poly.entity_id
_entity_poly.type
_entity_poly.pdbx_seq_one_letter_code
_entity_poly.pdbx_strand_id
1 'polypeptide(L)'
;MNRVKLEVDNKAEVAEAGVSAYVPPLQLTAGQPAPIAANGGLSFMSFDQNGDAGTAAAMEAAFSQIATGKGQAVNDMLDNAPPGPIDTKWGTGFRSYEECLEYIRSKNLEVPEGGLALPLHYTIHEEPTYSIVTSNAIWRDPSRKEEATLLRKDEDNNGERTLYFPQVMRDARRIGEYYPGISPTSPECMDKLGVSLAHCDSKCNNFYDAAEVERVFYPEIEQLLLDFFPGATDALVYNHDIFDKDYDGSVTEDQDNKDPGVNKRYANIVHNDLNDNSGRVRCRELLTKNLRNFGRQQNYTEAEADAKMSRRFVSINLAKPIETVRQNPFVLCAWPSFADQPYITNYRIYDDRVGETTRFTYRPEHEWYWFPNQESTEVSMLKCYDSVTDGSVSRWSFHSAAFAPTAPEDAPCRKNVVVRSYIFF
;
A
#
# COMPACT_ATOMS: atom_id res chain seq x y z
N MET A 1 -25.44 -11.77 -52.25
CA MET A 1 -26.82 -11.31 -52.42
C MET A 1 -27.43 -11.25 -51.00
N ASN A 2 -28.07 -10.12 -50.76
CA ASN A 2 -28.88 -9.74 -49.57
C ASN A 2 -28.13 -9.47 -48.25
N ARG A 3 -27.78 -8.18 -48.15
CA ARG A 3 -27.65 -7.48 -46.85
C ARG A 3 -29.01 -7.18 -46.27
N VAL A 4 -29.26 -7.53 -45.00
CA VAL A 4 -30.37 -6.99 -44.22
C VAL A 4 -29.79 -5.91 -43.32
N LYS A 5 -30.22 -4.67 -43.53
CA LYS A 5 -30.07 -3.55 -42.63
C LYS A 5 -31.10 -3.69 -41.53
N LEU A 6 -30.67 -3.64 -40.28
CA LEU A 6 -31.56 -3.36 -39.14
C LEU A 6 -31.27 -1.93 -38.68
N GLU A 7 -32.21 -1.04 -38.95
CA GLU A 7 -32.33 0.25 -38.27
C GLU A 7 -32.87 -0.01 -36.89
N VAL A 8 -32.21 0.48 -35.86
CA VAL A 8 -32.74 0.54 -34.50
C VAL A 8 -32.89 2.01 -34.14
N ASP A 9 -34.16 2.38 -33.96
CA ASP A 9 -34.58 3.69 -33.45
C ASP A 9 -34.02 3.91 -32.03
N ASN A 10 -33.21 4.96 -31.88
CA ASN A 10 -32.71 5.45 -30.60
C ASN A 10 -33.66 6.56 -30.10
N LYS A 11 -34.56 6.22 -29.17
CA LYS A 11 -35.14 7.16 -28.23
C LYS A 11 -35.17 6.50 -26.85
N ALA A 12 -34.10 6.71 -26.08
CA ALA A 12 -34.15 6.52 -24.64
C ALA A 12 -33.64 7.80 -23.97
N GLU A 13 -34.46 8.31 -23.11
CA GLU A 13 -34.26 9.51 -22.31
C GLU A 13 -32.98 9.39 -21.49
N VAL A 14 -32.17 10.43 -21.57
CA VAL A 14 -30.99 10.61 -20.70
C VAL A 14 -31.52 10.99 -19.31
N ALA A 15 -31.53 10.04 -18.40
CA ALA A 15 -31.62 10.35 -16.99
C ALA A 15 -30.23 10.93 -16.55
N GLU A 16 -30.24 12.16 -16.06
CA GLU A 16 -29.09 12.82 -15.48
C GLU A 16 -28.57 11.98 -14.28
N ALA A 17 -27.52 11.24 -14.50
CA ALA A 17 -26.72 10.68 -13.41
C ALA A 17 -25.95 11.82 -12.77
N GLY A 18 -26.28 12.12 -11.52
CA GLY A 18 -25.64 13.14 -10.72
C GLY A 18 -24.12 12.90 -10.66
N VAL A 19 -23.39 13.83 -11.22
CA VAL A 19 -21.94 13.93 -11.07
C VAL A 19 -21.68 14.12 -9.58
N SER A 20 -21.06 13.14 -8.94
CA SER A 20 -20.51 13.30 -7.60
C SER A 20 -19.52 14.43 -7.64
N ALA A 21 -19.86 15.55 -7.03
CA ALA A 21 -19.01 16.71 -6.96
C ALA A 21 -17.74 16.35 -6.19
N TYR A 22 -16.62 16.34 -6.89
CA TYR A 22 -15.30 16.40 -6.29
C TYR A 22 -15.29 17.62 -5.37
N VAL A 23 -15.17 17.41 -4.07
CA VAL A 23 -14.95 18.45 -3.09
C VAL A 23 -13.43 18.71 -3.09
N PRO A 24 -12.96 19.83 -3.64
CA PRO A 24 -11.54 20.13 -3.55
C PRO A 24 -11.15 20.30 -2.08
N PRO A 25 -9.93 19.93 -1.69
CA PRO A 25 -9.44 20.18 -0.33
C PRO A 25 -9.58 21.66 0.00
N LEU A 26 -10.18 21.95 1.17
CA LEU A 26 -10.36 23.30 1.67
C LEU A 26 -9.00 24.01 1.69
N GLN A 27 -8.86 25.05 0.88
CA GLN A 27 -7.74 25.96 1.00
C GLN A 27 -7.94 26.80 2.27
N LEU A 28 -7.27 26.39 3.35
CA LEU A 28 -7.18 27.20 4.55
C LEU A 28 -6.17 28.32 4.31
N THR A 29 -6.66 29.53 4.28
CA THR A 29 -5.81 30.73 4.29
C THR A 29 -5.11 30.83 5.65
N ALA A 30 -3.79 30.94 5.62
CA ALA A 30 -2.99 31.14 6.83
C ALA A 30 -3.52 32.30 7.65
N GLY A 31 -3.90 32.08 8.91
CA GLY A 31 -4.11 33.13 9.88
C GLY A 31 -5.43 33.21 10.64
N GLN A 32 -6.35 32.26 10.52
CA GLN A 32 -7.53 32.24 11.40
C GLN A 32 -7.60 30.93 12.20
N PRO A 33 -7.78 30.98 13.52
CA PRO A 33 -8.03 29.81 14.33
C PRO A 33 -9.40 29.23 13.96
N ALA A 34 -9.46 27.89 13.77
CA ALA A 34 -10.70 27.18 13.54
C ALA A 34 -11.68 27.37 14.72
N PRO A 35 -12.99 27.46 14.48
CA PRO A 35 -13.96 27.61 15.56
C PRO A 35 -14.00 26.32 16.40
N ILE A 36 -13.79 26.47 17.69
CA ILE A 36 -13.87 25.38 18.68
C ILE A 36 -15.33 24.95 18.78
N ALA A 37 -15.62 23.70 18.43
CA ALA A 37 -16.93 23.10 18.66
C ALA A 37 -17.15 22.95 20.17
N ALA A 38 -18.17 23.62 20.68
CA ALA A 38 -18.56 23.53 22.06
C ALA A 38 -19.28 22.19 22.30
N ASN A 39 -18.55 21.16 22.65
CA ASN A 39 -19.01 19.97 23.40
C ASN A 39 -17.81 19.04 23.59
N GLY A 40 -17.11 19.17 24.74
CA GLY A 40 -16.23 18.15 25.30
C GLY A 40 -15.09 17.61 24.40
N GLY A 41 -14.72 18.33 23.35
CA GLY A 41 -13.71 17.90 22.41
C GLY A 41 -12.30 18.07 22.98
N LEU A 42 -11.47 17.08 22.76
CA LEU A 42 -10.04 17.10 23.06
C LEU A 42 -9.40 18.35 22.44
N SER A 43 -8.81 19.18 23.31
CA SER A 43 -8.04 20.35 22.87
C SER A 43 -6.71 19.85 22.34
N PHE A 44 -6.54 19.82 21.02
CA PHE A 44 -5.24 19.52 20.43
C PHE A 44 -4.30 20.69 20.58
N MET A 45 -3.24 20.47 21.35
CA MET A 45 -2.13 21.41 21.40
C MET A 45 -1.50 21.51 20.00
N SER A 46 -1.18 22.74 19.63
CA SER A 46 -0.49 23.05 18.38
C SER A 46 0.74 22.16 18.21
N PHE A 47 0.71 21.34 17.17
CA PHE A 47 1.94 20.81 16.63
C PHE A 47 2.85 21.98 16.25
N ASP A 48 4.14 21.79 16.50
CA ASP A 48 5.21 22.77 16.34
C ASP A 48 4.97 23.70 15.15
N GLN A 49 5.33 24.96 15.29
CA GLN A 49 5.07 26.08 14.39
C GLN A 49 5.53 25.90 12.92
N ASN A 50 6.06 24.71 12.57
CA ASN A 50 6.42 24.30 11.22
C ASN A 50 5.55 23.14 10.70
N GLY A 51 4.48 22.76 11.41
CA GLY A 51 3.56 21.71 10.99
C GLY A 51 2.76 22.11 9.75
N ASP A 52 2.84 21.29 8.72
CA ASP A 52 2.09 21.44 7.49
C ASP A 52 0.58 21.48 7.77
N ALA A 53 -0.11 22.49 7.21
CA ALA A 53 -1.57 22.64 7.33
C ALA A 53 -2.33 21.38 6.85
N GLY A 54 -1.74 20.59 5.95
CA GLY A 54 -2.25 19.30 5.50
C GLY A 54 -2.29 18.26 6.60
N THR A 55 -1.29 18.24 7.48
CA THR A 55 -1.20 17.27 8.61
C THR A 55 -2.32 17.53 9.63
N ALA A 56 -2.56 18.80 10.00
CA ALA A 56 -3.61 19.15 10.93
C ALA A 56 -5.01 18.84 10.37
N ALA A 57 -5.25 19.14 9.10
CA ALA A 57 -6.53 18.85 8.44
C ALA A 57 -6.78 17.33 8.31
N ALA A 58 -5.75 16.54 8.01
CA ALA A 58 -5.86 15.08 7.95
C ALA A 58 -6.17 14.48 9.34
N MET A 59 -5.54 15.00 10.39
CA MET A 59 -5.84 14.59 11.77
C MET A 59 -7.26 14.96 12.16
N GLU A 60 -7.71 16.18 11.90
CA GLU A 60 -9.06 16.64 12.21
C GLU A 60 -10.12 15.82 11.46
N ALA A 61 -9.89 15.50 10.19
CA ALA A 61 -10.75 14.62 9.40
C ALA A 61 -10.81 13.20 9.99
N ALA A 62 -9.67 12.63 10.38
CA ALA A 62 -9.59 11.31 10.99
C ALA A 62 -10.33 11.27 12.33
N PHE A 63 -10.11 12.24 13.20
CA PHE A 63 -10.79 12.30 14.50
C PHE A 63 -12.29 12.60 14.39
N SER A 64 -12.69 13.42 13.43
CA SER A 64 -14.11 13.68 13.17
C SER A 64 -14.87 12.39 12.76
N GLN A 65 -14.21 11.49 12.07
CA GLN A 65 -14.81 10.20 11.66
C GLN A 65 -14.90 9.22 12.83
N ILE A 66 -13.88 9.14 13.66
CA ILE A 66 -13.91 8.33 14.91
C ILE A 66 -15.06 8.80 15.80
N ALA A 67 -15.23 10.11 15.97
CA ALA A 67 -16.28 10.69 16.83
C ALA A 67 -17.72 10.48 16.29
N THR A 68 -17.91 10.17 15.02
CA THR A 68 -19.25 10.04 14.42
C THR A 68 -19.86 8.63 14.46
N GLY A 69 -19.16 7.64 15.05
CA GLY A 69 -19.65 6.26 15.16
C GLY A 69 -19.82 5.56 13.81
N LYS A 70 -19.20 6.09 12.74
CA LYS A 70 -19.19 5.45 11.43
C LYS A 70 -18.46 4.12 11.50
N GLY A 71 -19.06 3.07 10.96
CA GLY A 71 -18.55 1.70 11.06
C GLY A 71 -19.29 0.82 12.06
N GLN A 72 -20.26 1.37 12.80
CA GLN A 72 -21.06 0.60 13.77
C GLN A 72 -21.79 -0.58 13.12
N ALA A 73 -22.32 -0.41 11.91
CA ALA A 73 -23.05 -1.48 11.22
C ALA A 73 -22.13 -2.67 10.86
N VAL A 74 -20.87 -2.42 10.47
CA VAL A 74 -19.88 -3.49 10.25
C VAL A 74 -19.52 -4.16 11.57
N ASN A 75 -19.36 -3.40 12.64
CA ASN A 75 -19.12 -3.94 13.97
C ASN A 75 -20.29 -4.85 14.40
N ASP A 76 -21.53 -4.36 14.30
CA ASP A 76 -22.72 -5.11 14.65
C ASP A 76 -22.86 -6.40 13.81
N MET A 77 -22.53 -6.34 12.53
CA MET A 77 -22.50 -7.50 11.64
C MET A 77 -21.50 -8.55 12.13
N LEU A 78 -20.26 -8.14 12.45
CA LEU A 78 -19.23 -9.07 12.88
C LEU A 78 -19.49 -9.61 14.30
N ASP A 79 -19.89 -8.75 15.22
CA ASP A 79 -20.10 -9.10 16.62
C ASP A 79 -21.29 -10.07 16.79
N ASN A 80 -22.29 -9.96 15.92
CA ASN A 80 -23.50 -10.81 15.95
C ASN A 80 -23.43 -12.01 15.00
N ALA A 81 -22.42 -12.12 14.12
CA ALA A 81 -22.30 -13.26 13.22
C ALA A 81 -21.95 -14.54 13.99
N PRO A 82 -22.60 -15.68 13.70
CA PRO A 82 -22.27 -16.97 14.31
C PRO A 82 -20.83 -17.40 13.93
N PRO A 83 -20.24 -18.38 14.63
CA PRO A 83 -19.01 -19.01 14.19
C PRO A 83 -19.12 -19.54 12.75
N GLY A 84 -18.04 -19.42 11.97
CA GLY A 84 -17.92 -19.90 10.60
C GLY A 84 -17.96 -18.80 9.54
N PRO A 85 -18.31 -19.14 8.29
CA PRO A 85 -18.35 -18.20 7.17
C PRO A 85 -19.30 -17.03 7.42
N ILE A 86 -18.86 -15.83 7.05
CA ILE A 86 -19.63 -14.60 7.17
C ILE A 86 -19.93 -14.09 5.77
N ASP A 87 -21.22 -14.09 5.41
CA ASP A 87 -21.65 -13.52 4.14
C ASP A 87 -21.71 -11.99 4.25
N THR A 88 -20.90 -11.36 3.42
CA THR A 88 -20.80 -9.91 3.32
C THR A 88 -21.18 -9.44 1.93
N LYS A 89 -21.40 -8.15 1.75
CA LYS A 89 -21.61 -7.56 0.41
C LYS A 89 -20.40 -7.74 -0.52
N TRP A 90 -19.24 -8.06 0.03
CA TRP A 90 -18.01 -8.28 -0.74
C TRP A 90 -17.81 -9.76 -1.08
N GLY A 91 -18.48 -10.68 -0.41
CA GLY A 91 -18.37 -12.12 -0.55
C GLY A 91 -18.35 -12.82 0.80
N THR A 92 -18.08 -14.12 0.78
CA THR A 92 -17.97 -14.94 1.99
C THR A 92 -16.60 -14.76 2.62
N GLY A 93 -16.55 -14.12 3.78
CA GLY A 93 -15.34 -13.87 4.55
C GLY A 93 -15.22 -14.77 5.77
N PHE A 94 -14.02 -14.80 6.37
CA PHE A 94 -13.68 -15.67 7.51
C PHE A 94 -12.89 -14.88 8.55
N ARG A 95 -13.10 -15.18 9.83
CA ARG A 95 -12.38 -14.52 10.93
C ARG A 95 -10.95 -14.96 11.06
N SER A 96 -10.64 -16.21 10.69
CA SER A 96 -9.30 -16.75 10.77
C SER A 96 -8.78 -17.23 9.42
N TYR A 97 -7.46 -17.29 9.31
CA TYR A 97 -6.76 -17.85 8.17
C TYR A 97 -7.16 -19.32 7.96
N GLU A 98 -7.22 -20.09 9.04
CA GLU A 98 -7.49 -21.52 9.04
C GLU A 98 -8.90 -21.84 8.53
N GLU A 99 -9.92 -21.14 9.01
CA GLU A 99 -11.30 -21.29 8.52
C GLU A 99 -11.40 -21.02 7.00
N CYS A 100 -10.75 -19.95 6.54
CA CYS A 100 -10.71 -19.62 5.12
C CYS A 100 -9.97 -20.68 4.30
N LEU A 101 -8.87 -21.21 4.82
CA LEU A 101 -8.10 -22.27 4.15
C LEU A 101 -8.88 -23.59 4.06
N GLU A 102 -9.61 -23.96 5.11
CA GLU A 102 -10.51 -25.13 5.09
C GLU A 102 -11.63 -24.95 4.04
N TYR A 103 -12.20 -23.75 3.94
CA TYR A 103 -13.15 -23.43 2.89
C TYR A 103 -12.55 -23.56 1.49
N ILE A 104 -11.34 -23.02 1.24
CA ILE A 104 -10.63 -23.14 -0.03
C ILE A 104 -10.47 -24.63 -0.39
N ARG A 105 -10.00 -25.45 0.55
CA ARG A 105 -9.83 -26.89 0.35
C ARG A 105 -11.15 -27.58 0.02
N SER A 106 -12.24 -27.21 0.70
CA SER A 106 -13.57 -27.79 0.48
C SER A 106 -14.18 -27.45 -0.88
N LYS A 107 -13.81 -26.29 -1.47
CA LYS A 107 -14.32 -25.82 -2.75
C LYS A 107 -13.55 -26.33 -3.95
N ASN A 108 -12.36 -26.90 -3.74
CA ASN A 108 -11.48 -27.37 -4.81
C ASN A 108 -11.34 -26.33 -5.93
N LEU A 109 -10.92 -25.11 -5.53
CA LEU A 109 -10.80 -23.98 -6.46
C LEU A 109 -9.86 -24.33 -7.61
N GLU A 110 -10.25 -23.95 -8.82
CA GLU A 110 -9.37 -24.10 -9.99
C GLU A 110 -8.17 -23.16 -9.85
N VAL A 111 -6.97 -23.75 -9.82
CA VAL A 111 -5.71 -23.02 -9.68
C VAL A 111 -4.92 -23.18 -10.96
N PRO A 112 -4.52 -22.09 -11.62
CA PRO A 112 -3.71 -22.17 -12.83
C PRO A 112 -2.32 -22.75 -12.53
N GLU A 113 -1.63 -23.21 -13.57
CA GLU A 113 -0.27 -23.75 -13.44
C GLU A 113 0.69 -22.75 -12.80
N GLY A 114 1.46 -23.18 -11.81
CA GLY A 114 2.33 -22.34 -10.99
C GLY A 114 1.58 -21.43 -10.00
N GLY A 115 0.26 -21.51 -9.99
CA GLY A 115 -0.59 -20.73 -9.11
C GLY A 115 -0.76 -21.36 -7.72
N LEU A 116 -1.53 -20.66 -6.88
CA LEU A 116 -1.76 -21.05 -5.49
C LEU A 116 -3.09 -20.46 -5.00
N ALA A 117 -3.93 -21.26 -4.34
CA ALA A 117 -5.10 -20.74 -3.63
C ALA A 117 -4.78 -20.55 -2.15
N LEU A 118 -5.05 -19.37 -1.62
CA LEU A 118 -4.74 -19.01 -0.24
C LEU A 118 -5.69 -17.93 0.31
N PRO A 119 -5.84 -17.83 1.64
CA PRO A 119 -6.52 -16.71 2.28
C PRO A 119 -5.73 -15.41 2.15
N LEU A 120 -6.40 -14.31 1.77
CA LEU A 120 -5.85 -12.96 1.92
C LEU A 120 -6.69 -12.13 2.89
N HIS A 121 -6.03 -11.27 3.62
CA HIS A 121 -6.59 -10.46 4.69
C HIS A 121 -6.98 -9.08 4.16
N TYR A 122 -8.28 -8.79 4.12
CA TYR A 122 -8.82 -7.54 3.60
C TYR A 122 -9.52 -6.74 4.69
N THR A 123 -9.44 -5.43 4.56
CA THR A 123 -10.30 -4.53 5.31
C THR A 123 -11.73 -4.64 4.80
N ILE A 124 -12.70 -4.66 5.72
CA ILE A 124 -14.12 -4.62 5.39
C ILE A 124 -14.71 -3.30 5.89
N HIS A 125 -15.36 -2.58 4.98
CA HIS A 125 -15.90 -1.27 5.30
C HIS A 125 -17.15 -0.97 4.47
N GLU A 126 -18.15 -0.39 5.08
CA GLU A 126 -19.42 -0.09 4.37
C GLU A 126 -19.31 1.07 3.41
N GLU A 127 -18.47 2.04 3.71
CA GLU A 127 -18.32 3.25 2.90
C GLU A 127 -16.88 3.40 2.40
N PRO A 128 -16.69 3.67 1.09
CA PRO A 128 -15.36 3.86 0.52
C PRO A 128 -14.64 5.12 1.02
N THR A 129 -15.34 6.02 1.70
CA THR A 129 -14.79 7.27 2.26
C THR A 129 -14.35 7.15 3.71
N TYR A 130 -14.45 5.97 4.30
CA TYR A 130 -14.01 5.78 5.67
C TYR A 130 -12.50 5.84 5.78
N SER A 131 -12.02 6.46 6.86
CA SER A 131 -10.60 6.56 7.16
C SER A 131 -10.27 5.77 8.41
N ILE A 132 -9.17 5.06 8.35
CA ILE A 132 -8.60 4.33 9.48
C ILE A 132 -7.48 5.19 10.05
N VAL A 133 -7.31 5.18 11.36
CA VAL A 133 -6.20 5.85 12.04
C VAL A 133 -5.36 4.83 12.75
N THR A 134 -4.09 4.76 12.38
CA THR A 134 -3.10 3.93 13.07
C THR A 134 -2.08 4.85 13.70
N SER A 135 -1.97 4.84 15.02
CA SER A 135 -0.98 5.65 15.72
C SER A 135 0.33 4.88 15.90
N ASN A 136 1.39 5.44 15.37
CA ASN A 136 2.76 4.98 15.61
C ASN A 136 3.56 6.00 16.44
N ALA A 137 2.97 7.19 16.69
CA ALA A 137 3.66 8.37 17.19
C ALA A 137 3.97 8.36 18.68
N ILE A 138 3.30 7.55 19.42
CA ILE A 138 3.02 7.86 20.81
C ILE A 138 3.98 7.19 21.77
N TRP A 139 4.93 6.47 21.23
CA TRP A 139 5.89 5.70 22.02
C TRP A 139 7.08 6.53 22.51
N ARG A 140 7.30 7.70 21.93
CA ARG A 140 8.56 8.45 22.06
C ARG A 140 8.51 9.63 23.01
N ASP A 141 7.34 10.21 23.18
CA ASP A 141 7.15 11.30 24.11
C ASP A 141 6.38 10.84 25.34
N PRO A 142 7.06 10.59 26.49
CA PRO A 142 6.40 10.17 27.72
C PRO A 142 5.36 11.18 28.23
N SER A 143 5.47 12.47 27.85
CA SER A 143 4.51 13.51 28.22
C SER A 143 3.17 13.36 27.51
N ARG A 144 3.13 12.66 26.37
CA ARG A 144 1.94 12.39 25.54
C ARG A 144 1.30 11.04 25.80
N LYS A 145 1.71 10.36 26.87
CA LYS A 145 1.25 9.00 27.20
C LYS A 145 -0.28 8.89 27.38
N GLU A 146 -0.94 9.97 27.80
CA GLU A 146 -2.41 9.97 27.94
C GLU A 146 -3.12 10.04 26.59
N GLU A 147 -2.61 10.86 25.68
CA GLU A 147 -3.10 10.90 24.29
C GLU A 147 -2.89 9.54 23.60
N ALA A 148 -1.73 8.95 23.85
CA ALA A 148 -1.39 7.60 23.44
C ALA A 148 -2.43 6.58 23.86
N THR A 149 -2.80 6.63 25.11
CA THR A 149 -3.74 5.68 25.70
C THR A 149 -5.14 5.86 25.12
N LEU A 150 -5.54 7.09 24.80
CA LEU A 150 -6.81 7.38 24.14
C LEU A 150 -6.84 6.85 22.68
N LEU A 151 -5.80 7.16 21.92
CA LEU A 151 -5.65 6.65 20.55
C LEU A 151 -5.53 5.12 20.51
N ARG A 152 -4.88 4.49 21.51
CA ARG A 152 -4.81 3.02 21.63
C ARG A 152 -6.12 2.35 22.04
N LYS A 153 -6.90 2.98 22.90
CA LYS A 153 -8.25 2.48 23.18
C LYS A 153 -9.11 2.48 21.93
N ASP A 154 -8.85 3.44 21.06
CA ASP A 154 -9.47 3.48 19.74
C ASP A 154 -8.80 2.51 18.77
N GLU A 155 -7.53 2.07 18.96
CA GLU A 155 -6.89 1.02 18.15
C GLU A 155 -7.54 -0.35 18.32
N ASP A 156 -7.92 -0.74 19.52
CA ASP A 156 -8.73 -1.93 19.76
C ASP A 156 -10.15 -1.78 19.19
N ASN A 157 -10.60 -0.54 18.93
CA ASN A 157 -11.88 -0.16 18.34
C ASN A 157 -11.75 0.69 17.07
N ASN A 158 -10.57 0.77 16.47
CA ASN A 158 -10.21 1.67 15.34
C ASN A 158 -11.06 1.45 14.09
N GLY A 159 -12.11 0.66 14.22
CA GLY A 159 -13.01 0.39 13.10
C GLY A 159 -12.32 -0.32 11.94
N GLU A 160 -11.02 -0.63 12.00
CA GLU A 160 -10.40 -1.50 11.02
C GLU A 160 -10.86 -2.92 11.29
N ARG A 161 -11.98 -3.26 10.66
CA ARG A 161 -12.48 -4.63 10.66
C ARG A 161 -11.92 -5.33 9.45
N THR A 162 -11.49 -6.54 9.67
CA THR A 162 -10.82 -7.33 8.63
C THR A 162 -11.37 -8.73 8.61
N LEU A 163 -11.40 -9.32 7.43
CA LEU A 163 -11.71 -10.73 7.22
C LEU A 163 -10.72 -11.33 6.22
N TYR A 164 -10.55 -12.64 6.31
CA TYR A 164 -9.86 -13.42 5.29
C TYR A 164 -10.84 -13.80 4.18
N PHE A 165 -10.38 -13.66 2.95
CA PHE A 165 -11.13 -14.08 1.76
C PHE A 165 -10.29 -15.01 0.92
N PRO A 166 -10.91 -16.01 0.26
CA PRO A 166 -10.21 -16.92 -0.63
C PRO A 166 -9.74 -16.17 -1.88
N GLN A 167 -8.48 -16.35 -2.24
CA GLN A 167 -7.90 -15.80 -3.47
C GLN A 167 -7.06 -16.83 -4.20
N VAL A 168 -7.03 -16.70 -5.53
CA VAL A 168 -6.18 -17.50 -6.40
C VAL A 168 -5.04 -16.63 -6.90
N MET A 169 -3.81 -17.03 -6.56
CA MET A 169 -2.59 -16.42 -7.06
C MET A 169 -2.19 -17.05 -8.39
N ARG A 170 -1.77 -16.25 -9.33
CA ARG A 170 -1.18 -16.67 -10.61
C ARG A 170 0.33 -16.56 -10.53
N ASP A 171 1.05 -17.43 -11.24
CA ASP A 171 2.49 -17.25 -11.41
C ASP A 171 2.77 -16.00 -12.23
N ALA A 172 3.45 -15.03 -11.62
CA ALA A 172 3.77 -13.76 -12.25
C ALA A 172 4.72 -13.89 -13.45
N ARG A 173 5.52 -14.97 -13.53
CA ARG A 173 6.37 -15.24 -14.69
C ARG A 173 5.56 -15.59 -15.92
N ARG A 174 4.28 -15.99 -15.75
CA ARG A 174 3.33 -16.35 -16.80
C ARG A 174 2.36 -15.22 -17.16
N ILE A 175 2.63 -13.99 -16.76
CA ILE A 175 1.79 -12.81 -17.08
C ILE A 175 1.45 -12.71 -18.57
N GLY A 176 2.39 -13.08 -19.47
CA GLY A 176 2.14 -13.08 -20.91
C GLY A 176 1.04 -14.00 -21.41
N GLU A 177 0.62 -14.99 -20.61
CA GLU A 177 -0.51 -15.86 -20.94
C GLU A 177 -1.85 -15.18 -20.68
N TYR A 178 -1.91 -14.30 -19.69
CA TYR A 178 -3.11 -13.51 -19.34
C TYR A 178 -3.17 -12.17 -20.07
N TYR A 179 -1.99 -11.60 -20.35
CA TYR A 179 -1.81 -10.33 -21.05
C TYR A 179 -0.87 -10.53 -22.26
N PRO A 180 -1.39 -11.03 -23.40
CA PRO A 180 -0.56 -11.34 -24.56
C PRO A 180 0.32 -10.18 -25.02
N GLY A 181 1.60 -10.46 -25.21
CA GLY A 181 2.61 -9.46 -25.59
C GLY A 181 3.27 -8.74 -24.41
N ILE A 182 2.82 -8.95 -23.17
CA ILE A 182 3.44 -8.36 -21.98
C ILE A 182 4.45 -9.33 -21.37
N SER A 183 5.70 -8.90 -21.26
CA SER A 183 6.73 -9.61 -20.50
C SER A 183 6.69 -9.18 -19.02
N PRO A 184 6.79 -10.12 -18.05
CA PRO A 184 6.87 -9.76 -16.64
C PRO A 184 8.10 -8.91 -16.29
N THR A 185 9.09 -8.84 -17.17
CA THR A 185 10.33 -8.06 -16.99
C THR A 185 10.37 -6.78 -17.83
N SER A 186 9.23 -6.33 -18.36
CA SER A 186 9.18 -5.16 -19.21
C SER A 186 8.64 -3.91 -18.50
N PRO A 187 9.07 -2.70 -18.89
CA PRO A 187 8.47 -1.44 -18.45
C PRO A 187 6.98 -1.37 -18.74
N GLU A 188 6.54 -1.98 -19.84
CA GLU A 188 5.14 -2.05 -20.21
C GLU A 188 4.30 -2.84 -19.21
N CYS A 189 4.85 -3.91 -18.63
CA CYS A 189 4.21 -4.65 -17.54
C CYS A 189 3.98 -3.74 -16.33
N MET A 190 4.99 -2.97 -15.94
CA MET A 190 4.88 -2.00 -14.86
C MET A 190 3.85 -0.92 -15.18
N ASP A 191 3.83 -0.39 -16.40
CA ASP A 191 2.89 0.66 -16.77
C ASP A 191 1.45 0.16 -16.91
N LYS A 192 1.23 -1.09 -17.31
CA LYS A 192 -0.13 -1.66 -17.42
C LYS A 192 -0.64 -2.28 -16.12
N LEU A 193 0.20 -3.04 -15.44
CA LEU A 193 -0.24 -3.87 -14.32
C LEU A 193 0.19 -3.33 -12.95
N GLY A 194 1.15 -2.43 -12.90
CA GLY A 194 1.72 -1.91 -11.65
C GLY A 194 2.71 -2.85 -10.97
N VAL A 195 3.03 -3.96 -11.62
CA VAL A 195 3.92 -5.02 -11.11
C VAL A 195 4.93 -5.43 -12.18
N SER A 196 6.12 -5.82 -11.77
CA SER A 196 7.14 -6.37 -12.66
C SER A 196 8.20 -7.14 -11.89
N LEU A 197 9.08 -7.80 -12.63
CA LEU A 197 10.26 -8.50 -12.12
C LEU A 197 11.51 -7.95 -12.80
N ALA A 198 12.58 -7.78 -12.05
CA ALA A 198 13.89 -7.48 -12.62
C ALA A 198 14.95 -8.44 -12.09
N HIS A 199 16.09 -8.50 -12.79
CA HIS A 199 17.27 -9.20 -12.32
C HIS A 199 18.16 -8.21 -11.58
N CYS A 200 18.65 -8.62 -10.39
CA CYS A 200 19.55 -7.83 -9.57
C CYS A 200 20.56 -8.71 -8.85
N ASP A 201 21.72 -8.88 -9.46
CA ASP A 201 22.87 -9.54 -8.83
C ASP A 201 23.68 -8.49 -8.06
N SER A 202 23.25 -8.23 -6.82
CA SER A 202 23.83 -7.18 -5.98
C SER A 202 25.21 -7.57 -5.42
N LYS A 203 26.08 -6.58 -5.33
CA LYS A 203 27.39 -6.67 -4.65
C LYS A 203 27.33 -6.36 -3.15
N CYS A 204 26.15 -6.07 -2.61
CA CYS A 204 25.94 -5.93 -1.18
C CYS A 204 26.05 -7.31 -0.52
N ASN A 205 27.02 -7.46 0.37
CA ASN A 205 27.29 -8.74 1.04
C ASN A 205 26.50 -8.89 2.34
N ASN A 206 26.14 -7.79 2.98
CA ASN A 206 25.42 -7.80 4.24
C ASN A 206 24.27 -6.82 4.22
N PHE A 207 23.06 -7.31 3.92
CA PHE A 207 21.85 -6.48 3.93
C PHE A 207 21.41 -6.02 5.33
N TYR A 208 21.97 -6.60 6.39
CA TYR A 208 21.71 -6.16 7.77
C TYR A 208 22.61 -5.01 8.22
N ASP A 209 23.59 -4.62 7.41
CA ASP A 209 24.41 -3.43 7.58
C ASP A 209 23.82 -2.27 6.76
N ALA A 210 23.11 -1.36 7.42
CA ALA A 210 22.46 -0.23 6.77
C ALA A 210 23.45 0.63 5.99
N ALA A 211 24.68 0.82 6.50
CA ALA A 211 25.70 1.62 5.82
C ALA A 211 26.20 0.94 4.53
N GLU A 212 26.30 -0.39 4.53
CA GLU A 212 26.62 -1.14 3.32
C GLU A 212 25.49 -1.08 2.30
N VAL A 213 24.24 -1.24 2.75
CA VAL A 213 23.07 -1.13 1.88
C VAL A 213 22.99 0.25 1.22
N GLU A 214 23.17 1.32 1.97
CA GLU A 214 23.14 2.68 1.41
C GLU A 214 24.30 2.93 0.44
N ARG A 215 25.48 2.41 0.74
CA ARG A 215 26.66 2.64 -0.08
C ARG A 215 26.71 1.79 -1.35
N VAL A 216 26.19 0.56 -1.30
CA VAL A 216 26.30 -0.41 -2.41
C VAL A 216 24.96 -0.62 -3.09
N PHE A 217 23.93 -1.01 -2.32
CA PHE A 217 22.68 -1.47 -2.89
C PHE A 217 21.81 -0.31 -3.44
N TYR A 218 21.80 0.86 -2.78
CA TYR A 218 21.02 1.99 -3.28
C TYR A 218 21.46 2.44 -4.69
N PRO A 219 22.76 2.66 -4.96
CA PRO A 219 23.21 2.99 -6.31
C PRO A 219 22.91 1.91 -7.34
N GLU A 220 23.00 0.63 -6.95
CA GLU A 220 22.65 -0.48 -7.86
C GLU A 220 21.16 -0.45 -8.24
N ILE A 221 20.28 -0.17 -7.29
CA ILE A 221 18.84 -0.05 -7.55
C ILE A 221 18.51 1.20 -8.34
N GLU A 222 19.15 2.34 -8.06
CA GLU A 222 18.98 3.58 -8.85
C GLU A 222 19.35 3.35 -10.30
N GLN A 223 20.48 2.69 -10.56
CA GLN A 223 20.89 2.35 -11.92
C GLN A 223 19.94 1.36 -12.59
N LEU A 224 19.51 0.31 -11.86
CA LEU A 224 18.52 -0.65 -12.35
C LEU A 224 17.23 0.05 -12.80
N LEU A 225 16.75 1.01 -12.01
CA LEU A 225 15.53 1.77 -12.32
C LEU A 225 15.71 2.67 -13.55
N LEU A 226 16.86 3.32 -13.69
CA LEU A 226 17.19 4.13 -14.87
C LEU A 226 17.28 3.27 -16.14
N ASP A 227 17.87 2.09 -16.05
CA ASP A 227 17.98 1.15 -17.17
C ASP A 227 16.62 0.53 -17.51
N PHE A 228 15.77 0.30 -16.51
CA PHE A 228 14.47 -0.33 -16.69
C PHE A 228 13.42 0.61 -17.30
N PHE A 229 13.42 1.90 -16.95
CA PHE A 229 12.40 2.84 -17.40
C PHE A 229 12.90 3.74 -18.53
N PRO A 230 12.49 3.51 -19.79
CA PRO A 230 12.85 4.40 -20.91
C PRO A 230 12.43 5.84 -20.63
N GLY A 231 13.36 6.77 -20.75
CA GLY A 231 13.12 8.20 -20.55
C GLY A 231 13.21 8.65 -19.09
N ALA A 232 13.48 7.77 -18.15
CA ALA A 232 13.84 8.17 -16.80
C ALA A 232 15.13 8.99 -16.81
N THR A 233 15.13 10.11 -16.10
CA THR A 233 16.27 11.04 -16.03
C THR A 233 16.96 11.01 -14.68
N ASP A 234 16.26 10.53 -13.64
CA ASP A 234 16.80 10.44 -12.30
C ASP A 234 16.03 9.40 -11.48
N ALA A 235 16.69 8.77 -10.53
CA ALA A 235 16.10 7.84 -9.57
C ALA A 235 16.67 8.13 -8.17
N LEU A 236 15.81 8.12 -7.17
CA LEU A 236 16.16 8.36 -5.77
C LEU A 236 15.65 7.21 -4.92
N VAL A 237 16.55 6.36 -4.44
CA VAL A 237 16.27 5.42 -3.35
C VAL A 237 16.43 6.16 -2.04
N TYR A 238 15.41 6.17 -1.19
CA TYR A 238 15.42 7.02 -0.01
C TYR A 238 15.39 6.26 1.32
N ASN A 239 14.87 5.04 1.35
CA ASN A 239 14.99 4.18 2.53
C ASN A 239 14.86 2.70 2.17
N HIS A 240 15.15 1.83 3.15
CA HIS A 240 14.92 0.40 3.08
C HIS A 240 14.42 -0.16 4.41
N ASP A 241 13.80 -1.33 4.34
CA ASP A 241 13.47 -2.18 5.49
C ASP A 241 13.94 -3.60 5.20
N ILE A 242 14.38 -4.31 6.24
CA ILE A 242 14.63 -5.73 6.20
C ILE A 242 13.43 -6.45 6.82
N PHE A 243 12.95 -7.48 6.17
CA PHE A 243 11.94 -8.37 6.72
C PHE A 243 12.56 -9.75 6.96
N ASP A 244 12.72 -10.12 8.22
CA ASP A 244 13.25 -11.41 8.65
C ASP A 244 12.62 -11.77 10.00
N LYS A 245 11.68 -12.71 9.98
CA LYS A 245 10.97 -13.15 11.18
C LYS A 245 11.89 -13.86 12.17
N ASP A 246 12.93 -14.54 11.67
CA ASP A 246 13.80 -15.40 12.44
C ASP A 246 15.11 -14.69 12.85
N TYR A 247 15.21 -13.38 12.58
CA TYR A 247 16.38 -12.59 12.95
C TYR A 247 16.58 -12.61 14.48
N ASP A 248 17.77 -13.02 14.93
CA ASP A 248 18.14 -13.17 16.33
C ASP A 248 18.89 -11.97 16.93
N GLY A 249 19.24 -11.00 16.10
CA GLY A 249 19.84 -9.74 16.53
C GLY A 249 18.89 -8.84 17.33
N SER A 250 19.43 -7.78 17.92
CA SER A 250 18.64 -6.77 18.62
C SER A 250 17.76 -6.02 17.62
N VAL A 251 16.47 -6.34 17.61
CA VAL A 251 15.47 -5.50 16.96
C VAL A 251 15.05 -4.44 17.96
N THR A 252 15.28 -3.20 17.65
CA THR A 252 14.64 -2.13 18.41
C THR A 252 13.15 -2.23 18.12
N GLU A 253 12.33 -2.42 19.18
CA GLU A 253 10.85 -2.43 19.06
C GLU A 253 10.31 -1.10 18.52
N ASP A 254 11.18 -0.14 18.40
CA ASP A 254 10.95 1.24 18.00
C ASP A 254 11.07 1.38 16.46
N GLN A 255 10.27 0.59 15.75
CA GLN A 255 10.22 0.58 14.29
C GLN A 255 9.34 1.70 13.74
N ASP A 256 9.65 2.89 14.13
CA ASP A 256 9.36 4.04 13.30
C ASP A 256 10.39 4.07 12.18
N ASN A 257 10.01 4.12 10.95
CA ASN A 257 10.78 4.26 9.73
C ASN A 257 11.99 5.24 9.77
N LYS A 258 12.62 5.40 10.91
CA LYS A 258 13.73 6.37 11.12
C LYS A 258 15.07 5.80 10.80
N ASP A 259 15.25 4.53 11.15
CA ASP A 259 16.45 3.79 10.78
C ASP A 259 16.02 2.53 10.05
N PRO A 260 16.68 2.18 8.94
CA PRO A 260 16.47 0.92 8.28
C PRO A 260 16.62 -0.20 9.29
N GLY A 261 15.51 -0.79 9.69
CA GLY A 261 15.46 -1.79 10.75
C GLY A 261 15.02 -3.14 10.25
N VAL A 262 15.25 -4.18 11.07
CA VAL A 262 14.76 -5.52 10.78
C VAL A 262 13.35 -5.68 11.33
N ASN A 263 12.40 -5.93 10.43
CA ASN A 263 11.00 -6.20 10.75
C ASN A 263 10.76 -7.69 10.94
N LYS A 264 10.32 -8.11 12.12
CA LYS A 264 9.91 -9.50 12.39
C LYS A 264 8.46 -9.79 11.98
N ARG A 265 7.71 -8.80 11.54
CA ARG A 265 6.33 -8.94 11.10
C ARG A 265 6.19 -8.54 9.65
N TYR A 266 5.47 -9.35 8.90
CA TYR A 266 5.10 -9.00 7.52
C TYR A 266 3.77 -8.26 7.53
N ALA A 267 3.63 -7.27 6.64
CA ALA A 267 2.35 -6.62 6.41
C ALA A 267 1.42 -7.58 5.64
N ASN A 268 0.47 -8.17 6.35
CA ASN A 268 -0.44 -9.21 5.84
C ASN A 268 -1.85 -8.72 5.53
N ILE A 269 -2.12 -7.42 5.68
CA ILE A 269 -3.38 -6.81 5.24
C ILE A 269 -3.16 -6.22 3.86
N VAL A 270 -4.10 -6.43 2.96
CA VAL A 270 -4.06 -5.88 1.59
C VAL A 270 -4.04 -4.36 1.63
N HIS A 271 -2.98 -3.77 1.06
CA HIS A 271 -2.73 -2.33 1.11
C HIS A 271 -1.90 -1.84 -0.07
N ASN A 272 -1.82 -0.52 -0.19
CA ASN A 272 -0.76 0.17 -0.91
C ASN A 272 -0.12 1.21 0.01
N ASP A 273 1.18 1.44 -0.14
CA ASP A 273 1.96 2.29 0.77
C ASP A 273 1.64 3.79 0.64
N LEU A 274 1.08 4.20 -0.49
CA LEU A 274 0.77 5.60 -0.79
C LEU A 274 -0.66 5.74 -1.32
N ASN A 275 -1.15 6.97 -1.35
CA ASN A 275 -2.37 7.38 -2.06
C ASN A 275 -2.10 8.60 -2.96
N ASP A 276 -3.15 9.19 -3.52
CA ASP A 276 -3.03 10.35 -4.41
C ASP A 276 -2.36 11.55 -3.73
N ASN A 277 -2.63 11.78 -2.45
CA ASN A 277 -2.05 12.87 -1.68
C ASN A 277 -0.64 12.52 -1.20
N SER A 278 -0.50 11.42 -0.47
CA SER A 278 0.78 11.08 0.16
C SER A 278 1.89 10.79 -0.85
N GLY A 279 1.56 10.29 -2.05
CA GLY A 279 2.53 10.10 -3.12
C GLY A 279 3.19 11.41 -3.57
N ARG A 280 2.42 12.48 -3.67
CA ARG A 280 2.95 13.82 -4.03
C ARG A 280 3.64 14.50 -2.86
N VAL A 281 3.01 14.48 -1.68
CA VAL A 281 3.55 15.10 -0.46
C VAL A 281 4.91 14.48 -0.12
N ARG A 282 4.99 13.14 -0.13
CA ARG A 282 6.24 12.44 0.15
C ARG A 282 7.35 12.76 -0.85
N CYS A 283 7.04 12.82 -2.14
CA CYS A 283 7.99 13.20 -3.16
C CYS A 283 8.57 14.60 -2.88
N ARG A 284 7.69 15.59 -2.64
CA ARG A 284 8.10 16.96 -2.32
C ARG A 284 8.97 17.03 -1.07
N GLU A 285 8.56 16.36 -0.01
CA GLU A 285 9.32 16.33 1.25
C GLU A 285 10.74 15.78 1.06
N LEU A 286 10.88 14.71 0.28
CA LEU A 286 12.19 14.12 -0.04
C LEU A 286 13.08 15.06 -0.88
N LEU A 287 12.47 15.90 -1.70
CA LEU A 287 13.20 16.86 -2.52
C LEU A 287 13.61 18.12 -1.74
N THR A 288 12.78 18.61 -0.81
CA THR A 288 12.95 19.95 -0.22
C THR A 288 13.28 19.96 1.27
N LYS A 289 12.93 18.93 2.01
CA LYS A 289 13.04 18.92 3.48
C LYS A 289 14.12 17.96 3.95
N ASN A 290 14.87 18.39 4.97
CA ASN A 290 15.77 17.50 5.69
C ASN A 290 14.96 16.71 6.73
N LEU A 291 14.32 15.64 6.29
CA LEU A 291 13.57 14.75 7.18
C LEU A 291 14.53 13.79 7.87
N ARG A 292 14.52 13.75 9.19
CA ARG A 292 15.43 12.94 10.03
C ARG A 292 15.42 11.43 9.69
N ASN A 293 14.44 10.99 8.93
CA ASN A 293 14.07 9.60 8.80
C ASN A 293 14.26 9.03 7.41
N PHE A 294 14.91 9.78 6.53
CA PHE A 294 15.20 9.34 5.18
C PHE A 294 16.69 9.57 4.95
N GLY A 295 17.44 8.48 4.80
CA GLY A 295 18.90 8.50 4.72
C GLY A 295 19.43 9.38 3.60
N ARG A 296 18.72 9.42 2.45
CA ARG A 296 19.12 10.22 1.28
C ARG A 296 18.00 11.18 0.90
N GLN A 297 18.35 12.46 0.93
CA GLN A 297 17.46 13.55 0.61
C GLN A 297 18.14 14.53 -0.35
N GLN A 298 17.31 15.20 -1.12
CA GLN A 298 17.75 16.31 -1.96
C GLN A 298 17.45 17.62 -1.24
N ASN A 299 18.34 18.60 -1.36
CA ASN A 299 18.14 19.92 -0.78
C ASN A 299 17.73 20.91 -1.88
N TYR A 300 16.68 20.57 -2.62
CA TYR A 300 16.14 21.45 -3.67
C TYR A 300 15.35 22.61 -3.04
N THR A 301 15.39 23.73 -3.70
CA THR A 301 14.44 24.81 -3.44
C THR A 301 13.03 24.35 -3.85
N GLU A 302 11.99 25.01 -3.33
CA GLU A 302 10.60 24.72 -3.74
C GLU A 302 10.42 24.85 -5.26
N ALA A 303 11.04 25.83 -5.89
CA ALA A 303 10.97 26.03 -7.33
C ALA A 303 11.63 24.88 -8.14
N GLU A 304 12.76 24.35 -7.68
CA GLU A 304 13.42 23.20 -8.28
C GLU A 304 12.59 21.93 -8.10
N ALA A 305 12.01 21.73 -6.93
CA ALA A 305 11.10 20.62 -6.67
C ALA A 305 9.85 20.71 -7.55
N ASP A 306 9.24 21.89 -7.69
CA ASP A 306 8.09 22.11 -8.58
C ASP A 306 8.45 21.80 -10.04
N ALA A 307 9.59 22.28 -10.51
CA ALA A 307 10.07 21.99 -11.86
C ALA A 307 10.24 20.48 -12.09
N LYS A 308 10.82 19.76 -11.13
CA LYS A 308 11.02 18.31 -11.21
C LYS A 308 9.68 17.55 -11.17
N MET A 309 8.77 17.96 -10.31
CA MET A 309 7.44 17.33 -10.14
C MET A 309 6.40 17.76 -11.18
N SER A 310 6.71 18.73 -12.05
CA SER A 310 5.85 19.14 -13.16
C SER A 310 5.81 18.09 -14.29
N ARG A 311 6.79 17.20 -14.33
CA ARG A 311 6.87 16.07 -15.24
C ARG A 311 6.38 14.80 -14.53
N ARG A 312 6.31 13.67 -15.26
CA ARG A 312 5.97 12.37 -14.67
C ARG A 312 7.00 12.01 -13.58
N PHE A 313 6.50 11.56 -12.45
CA PHE A 313 7.29 10.91 -11.41
C PHE A 313 6.50 9.72 -10.84
N VAL A 314 7.23 8.69 -10.45
CA VAL A 314 6.67 7.39 -10.06
C VAL A 314 7.35 6.93 -8.77
N SER A 315 6.58 6.42 -7.81
CA SER A 315 7.14 5.71 -6.67
C SER A 315 7.08 4.21 -6.90
N ILE A 316 8.23 3.55 -6.79
CA ILE A 316 8.40 2.11 -6.92
C ILE A 316 9.02 1.55 -5.65
N ASN A 317 8.38 0.52 -5.10
CA ASN A 317 9.03 -0.32 -4.09
C ASN A 317 9.62 -1.55 -4.78
N LEU A 318 10.80 -1.94 -4.32
CA LEU A 318 11.52 -3.10 -4.84
C LEU A 318 11.78 -4.07 -3.67
N ALA A 319 11.28 -5.28 -3.80
CA ALA A 319 11.48 -6.33 -2.80
C ALA A 319 12.44 -7.39 -3.34
N LYS A 320 13.67 -7.39 -2.81
CA LYS A 320 14.72 -8.34 -3.16
C LYS A 320 14.86 -9.40 -2.07
N PRO A 321 14.69 -10.68 -2.38
CA PRO A 321 15.01 -11.74 -1.45
C PRO A 321 16.50 -11.75 -1.09
N ILE A 322 16.81 -12.03 0.17
CA ILE A 322 18.18 -12.29 0.65
C ILE A 322 18.55 -13.75 0.35
N GLU A 323 17.57 -14.62 0.44
CA GLU A 323 17.64 -16.05 0.06
C GLU A 323 16.38 -16.46 -0.69
N THR A 324 16.40 -17.61 -1.37
CA THR A 324 15.23 -18.12 -2.12
C THR A 324 13.99 -18.16 -1.24
N VAL A 325 12.89 -17.56 -1.70
CA VAL A 325 11.62 -17.50 -0.96
C VAL A 325 10.96 -18.88 -0.96
N ARG A 326 10.76 -19.46 0.22
CA ARG A 326 10.09 -20.74 0.42
C ARG A 326 8.72 -20.58 1.09
N GLN A 327 8.61 -19.65 2.04
CA GLN A 327 7.39 -19.35 2.76
C GLN A 327 7.18 -17.84 2.85
N ASN A 328 5.98 -17.41 3.17
CA ASN A 328 5.55 -16.00 3.25
C ASN A 328 5.82 -15.19 1.98
N PRO A 329 5.35 -15.66 0.79
CA PRO A 329 5.57 -14.95 -0.45
C PRO A 329 4.98 -13.54 -0.41
N PHE A 330 5.59 -12.67 -1.20
CA PHE A 330 5.05 -11.36 -1.49
C PHE A 330 4.06 -11.49 -2.65
N VAL A 331 2.84 -10.99 -2.47
CA VAL A 331 1.77 -11.09 -3.47
C VAL A 331 1.34 -9.71 -3.93
N LEU A 332 1.08 -9.58 -5.23
CA LEU A 332 0.88 -8.33 -5.95
C LEU A 332 -0.42 -8.40 -6.75
N CYS A 333 -1.24 -7.37 -6.69
CA CYS A 333 -2.49 -7.29 -7.45
C CYS A 333 -2.33 -6.43 -8.70
N ALA A 334 -2.74 -6.95 -9.85
CA ALA A 334 -2.66 -6.22 -11.11
C ALA A 334 -3.70 -5.09 -11.19
N TRP A 335 -3.26 -3.90 -11.56
CA TRP A 335 -4.05 -2.68 -11.65
C TRP A 335 -5.38 -2.82 -12.40
N PRO A 336 -5.48 -3.45 -13.59
CA PRO A 336 -6.74 -3.51 -14.33
C PRO A 336 -7.89 -4.17 -13.56
N SER A 337 -7.58 -5.05 -12.61
CA SER A 337 -8.60 -5.77 -11.84
C SER A 337 -9.27 -4.92 -10.74
N PHE A 338 -8.75 -3.72 -10.48
CA PHE A 338 -9.27 -2.83 -9.44
C PHE A 338 -9.18 -1.34 -9.76
N ALA A 339 -8.90 -0.98 -11.02
CA ALA A 339 -8.67 0.41 -11.44
C ALA A 339 -9.82 1.37 -11.08
N ASP A 340 -11.04 0.86 -11.02
CA ASP A 340 -12.26 1.58 -10.66
C ASP A 340 -12.61 1.48 -9.16
N GLN A 341 -11.81 0.75 -8.38
CA GLN A 341 -12.14 0.53 -6.98
C GLN A 341 -11.68 1.70 -6.12
N PRO A 342 -12.59 2.30 -5.32
CA PRO A 342 -12.20 3.27 -4.34
C PRO A 342 -11.36 2.62 -3.23
N TYR A 343 -10.41 3.38 -2.71
CA TYR A 343 -9.60 2.98 -1.58
C TYR A 343 -10.05 3.63 -0.28
N ILE A 344 -9.66 3.02 0.84
CA ILE A 344 -9.85 3.54 2.18
C ILE A 344 -8.53 4.15 2.62
N THR A 345 -8.52 5.42 2.99
CA THR A 345 -7.31 6.04 3.53
C THR A 345 -7.04 5.54 4.94
N ASN A 346 -5.82 5.05 5.16
CA ASN A 346 -5.33 4.75 6.50
C ASN A 346 -4.31 5.81 6.89
N TYR A 347 -4.70 6.69 7.81
CA TYR A 347 -3.81 7.69 8.39
C TYR A 347 -2.88 7.03 9.40
N ARG A 348 -1.58 7.22 9.20
CA ARG A 348 -0.55 6.76 10.12
C ARG A 348 0.08 7.95 10.81
N ILE A 349 -0.20 8.08 12.09
CA ILE A 349 0.25 9.19 12.90
C ILE A 349 1.65 8.89 13.45
N TYR A 350 2.59 9.77 13.14
CA TYR A 350 3.96 9.75 13.66
C TYR A 350 4.21 11.00 14.49
N ASP A 351 5.30 11.05 15.25
CA ASP A 351 5.64 12.21 16.09
C ASP A 351 5.87 13.49 15.29
N ASP A 352 6.29 13.37 14.06
CA ASP A 352 6.72 14.46 13.18
C ASP A 352 5.84 14.67 11.95
N ARG A 353 4.89 13.75 11.66
CA ARG A 353 4.05 13.82 10.48
C ARG A 353 2.82 12.92 10.57
N VAL A 354 1.92 13.10 9.63
CA VAL A 354 0.88 12.11 9.31
C VAL A 354 1.21 11.48 7.96
N GLY A 355 1.39 10.16 7.95
CA GLY A 355 1.48 9.37 6.73
C GLY A 355 0.11 8.91 6.30
N GLU A 356 -0.05 8.63 5.02
CA GLU A 356 -1.28 8.06 4.47
C GLU A 356 -0.92 6.83 3.64
N THR A 357 -1.52 5.71 3.99
CA THR A 357 -1.51 4.48 3.20
C THR A 357 -2.94 4.15 2.78
N THR A 358 -3.13 3.13 1.96
CA THR A 358 -4.46 2.75 1.53
C THR A 358 -4.82 1.33 1.98
N ARG A 359 -6.12 1.10 2.19
CA ARG A 359 -6.72 -0.20 2.38
C ARG A 359 -7.74 -0.45 1.29
N PHE A 360 -8.04 -1.72 1.06
CA PHE A 360 -8.97 -2.14 0.03
C PHE A 360 -9.91 -3.20 0.55
N THR A 361 -11.15 -3.15 0.08
CA THR A 361 -12.12 -4.20 0.31
C THR A 361 -11.95 -5.32 -0.70
N TYR A 362 -12.40 -6.51 -0.35
CA TYR A 362 -12.34 -7.67 -1.23
C TYR A 362 -13.23 -7.50 -2.48
N ARG A 363 -12.71 -7.96 -3.61
CA ARG A 363 -13.46 -8.25 -4.84
C ARG A 363 -12.99 -9.59 -5.41
N PRO A 364 -13.91 -10.45 -5.88
CA PRO A 364 -13.52 -11.73 -6.49
C PRO A 364 -12.77 -11.55 -7.81
N GLU A 365 -12.91 -10.40 -8.47
CA GLU A 365 -12.24 -10.06 -9.74
C GLU A 365 -10.77 -9.66 -9.57
N HIS A 366 -10.26 -9.49 -8.35
CA HIS A 366 -8.87 -9.14 -8.12
C HIS A 366 -7.93 -10.18 -8.71
N GLU A 367 -7.00 -9.75 -9.55
CA GLU A 367 -6.01 -10.59 -10.20
C GLU A 367 -4.69 -10.53 -9.43
N TRP A 368 -4.43 -11.58 -8.66
CA TRP A 368 -3.26 -11.68 -7.82
C TRP A 368 -2.15 -12.48 -8.47
N TYR A 369 -0.92 -12.01 -8.28
CA TYR A 369 0.30 -12.60 -8.79
C TYR A 369 1.32 -12.80 -7.68
N TRP A 370 2.15 -13.83 -7.83
CA TRP A 370 3.29 -14.11 -6.98
C TRP A 370 4.43 -14.68 -7.82
N PHE A 371 5.64 -14.72 -7.26
CA PHE A 371 6.80 -15.33 -7.90
C PHE A 371 7.16 -16.61 -7.16
N PRO A 372 6.76 -17.80 -7.66
CA PRO A 372 7.12 -19.08 -7.04
C PRO A 372 8.63 -19.22 -6.89
N ASN A 373 9.10 -19.58 -5.68
CA ASN A 373 10.53 -19.75 -5.38
C ASN A 373 11.39 -18.56 -5.88
N GLN A 374 10.97 -17.35 -5.60
CA GLN A 374 11.71 -16.17 -6.03
C GLN A 374 13.15 -16.24 -5.53
N GLU A 375 14.10 -16.12 -6.45
CA GLU A 375 15.53 -16.26 -6.20
C GLU A 375 16.16 -14.97 -5.67
N SER A 376 17.31 -15.11 -4.98
CA SER A 376 18.05 -13.93 -4.46
C SER A 376 18.63 -13.01 -5.54
N THR A 377 18.68 -13.46 -6.80
CA THR A 377 19.08 -12.64 -7.96
C THR A 377 17.90 -11.94 -8.64
N GLU A 378 16.70 -12.13 -8.12
CA GLU A 378 15.49 -11.49 -8.64
C GLU A 378 15.01 -10.38 -7.69
N VAL A 379 14.34 -9.38 -8.24
CA VAL A 379 13.67 -8.34 -7.46
C VAL A 379 12.26 -8.12 -8.00
N SER A 380 11.27 -8.26 -7.11
CA SER A 380 9.89 -7.87 -7.41
C SER A 380 9.78 -6.35 -7.34
N MET A 381 9.17 -5.76 -8.33
CA MET A 381 8.88 -4.33 -8.37
C MET A 381 7.38 -4.10 -8.34
N LEU A 382 6.94 -3.13 -7.54
CA LEU A 382 5.56 -2.70 -7.48
C LEU A 382 5.47 -1.18 -7.50
N LYS A 383 4.49 -0.69 -8.25
CA LYS A 383 4.17 0.72 -8.30
C LYS A 383 3.35 1.09 -7.06
N CYS A 384 3.83 2.05 -6.29
CA CYS A 384 3.09 2.60 -5.16
C CYS A 384 2.37 3.91 -5.50
N TYR A 385 2.87 4.63 -6.51
CA TYR A 385 2.28 5.87 -6.99
C TYR A 385 2.77 6.20 -8.41
N ASP A 386 1.91 6.74 -9.24
CA ASP A 386 2.27 7.37 -10.52
C ASP A 386 1.57 8.73 -10.61
N SER A 387 2.29 9.77 -11.02
CA SER A 387 1.73 11.12 -11.15
C SER A 387 0.80 11.28 -12.35
N VAL A 388 0.82 10.37 -13.32
CA VAL A 388 -0.09 10.34 -14.46
C VAL A 388 -1.45 9.81 -14.01
N THR A 389 -2.52 10.56 -14.31
CA THR A 389 -3.90 10.29 -13.82
C THR A 389 -4.93 10.13 -14.93
N ASP A 390 -4.50 10.12 -16.20
CA ASP A 390 -5.39 10.05 -17.37
C ASP A 390 -5.84 8.63 -17.73
N GLY A 391 -5.43 7.63 -16.96
CA GLY A 391 -5.76 6.22 -17.18
C GLY A 391 -4.85 5.51 -18.19
N SER A 392 -3.86 6.18 -18.76
CA SER A 392 -2.93 5.59 -19.74
C SER A 392 -1.95 4.60 -19.08
N VAL A 393 -1.72 4.72 -17.78
CA VAL A 393 -0.84 3.84 -17.00
C VAL A 393 -1.50 3.44 -15.68
N SER A 394 -1.03 2.35 -15.08
CA SER A 394 -1.41 1.96 -13.72
C SER A 394 -1.02 3.04 -12.71
N ARG A 395 -1.90 3.27 -11.75
CA ARG A 395 -1.63 4.23 -10.66
C ARG A 395 -0.78 3.62 -9.55
N TRP A 396 -1.09 2.39 -9.18
CA TRP A 396 -0.44 1.60 -8.12
C TRP A 396 -0.77 0.11 -8.25
N SER A 397 -0.19 -0.69 -7.35
CA SER A 397 -0.53 -2.10 -7.15
C SER A 397 -0.84 -2.35 -5.68
N PHE A 398 -1.92 -3.09 -5.39
CA PHE A 398 -2.11 -3.64 -4.05
C PHE A 398 -1.08 -4.71 -3.78
N HIS A 399 -0.72 -4.86 -2.53
CA HIS A 399 0.18 -5.92 -2.14
C HIS A 399 -0.09 -6.40 -0.71
N SER A 400 0.43 -7.58 -0.42
CA SER A 400 0.38 -8.18 0.90
C SER A 400 1.50 -9.20 1.06
N ALA A 401 1.84 -9.53 2.29
CA ALA A 401 2.48 -10.79 2.57
C ALA A 401 1.40 -11.87 2.71
N ALA A 402 1.66 -13.04 2.17
CA ALA A 402 0.76 -14.18 2.28
C ALA A 402 1.46 -15.37 2.94
N PHE A 403 0.67 -16.32 3.42
CA PHE A 403 1.18 -17.61 3.86
C PHE A 403 0.88 -18.64 2.77
N ALA A 404 1.90 -19.36 2.31
CA ALA A 404 1.74 -20.36 1.26
C ALA A 404 1.34 -21.71 1.89
N PRO A 405 0.10 -22.19 1.74
CA PRO A 405 -0.36 -23.40 2.40
C PRO A 405 0.21 -24.69 1.81
N THR A 406 0.91 -24.58 0.69
CA THR A 406 1.59 -25.69 0.01
C THR A 406 3.08 -25.79 0.34
N ALA A 407 3.63 -24.81 1.05
CA ALA A 407 5.01 -24.88 1.49
C ALA A 407 5.19 -25.96 2.57
N PRO A 408 6.36 -26.63 2.65
CA PRO A 408 6.68 -27.51 3.76
C PRO A 408 6.50 -26.78 5.11
N GLU A 409 6.10 -27.55 6.13
CA GLU A 409 5.85 -26.99 7.48
C GLU A 409 7.11 -26.34 8.08
N ASP A 410 8.28 -26.89 7.76
CA ASP A 410 9.59 -26.40 8.18
C ASP A 410 10.25 -25.41 7.20
N ALA A 411 9.51 -24.96 6.18
CA ALA A 411 10.04 -24.01 5.23
C ALA A 411 10.42 -22.69 5.91
N PRO A 412 11.64 -22.18 5.67
CA PRO A 412 12.06 -20.91 6.25
C PRO A 412 11.17 -19.75 5.78
N CYS A 413 10.88 -18.85 6.70
CA CYS A 413 10.17 -17.62 6.37
C CYS A 413 11.01 -16.77 5.41
N ARG A 414 10.32 -15.99 4.58
CA ARG A 414 10.99 -15.07 3.64
C ARG A 414 11.91 -14.11 4.39
N LYS A 415 13.13 -13.96 3.85
CA LYS A 415 14.05 -12.87 4.23
C LYS A 415 14.26 -11.99 3.01
N ASN A 416 13.97 -10.71 3.15
CA ASN A 416 14.10 -9.77 2.04
C ASN A 416 14.42 -8.36 2.51
N VAL A 417 15.11 -7.62 1.64
CA VAL A 417 15.23 -6.17 1.71
C VAL A 417 14.17 -5.55 0.80
N VAL A 418 13.45 -4.56 1.33
CA VAL A 418 12.53 -3.73 0.55
C VAL A 418 13.08 -2.31 0.52
N VAL A 419 13.37 -1.81 -0.66
CA VAL A 419 13.77 -0.40 -0.85
C VAL A 419 12.62 0.38 -1.45
N ARG A 420 12.54 1.66 -1.10
CA ARG A 420 11.55 2.60 -1.60
C ARG A 420 12.23 3.68 -2.42
N SER A 421 11.64 3.99 -3.56
CA SER A 421 12.24 4.92 -4.51
C SER A 421 11.24 5.86 -5.16
N TYR A 422 11.77 6.93 -5.74
CA TYR A 422 11.10 7.75 -6.75
C TYR A 422 11.93 7.80 -8.01
N ILE A 423 11.24 7.78 -9.15
CA ILE A 423 11.81 7.89 -10.50
C ILE A 423 11.22 9.14 -11.14
N PHE A 424 12.05 9.90 -11.85
CA PHE A 424 11.66 11.14 -12.53
C PHE A 424 11.95 11.04 -14.03
N PHE A 425 11.07 11.64 -14.85
CA PHE A 425 11.13 11.57 -16.31
C PHE A 425 11.39 12.93 -16.95
#